data_d6cdf146f01aeb318b91580cf3c0b5e5
#
_entry.id   d6cdf146f01aeb318b91580cf3c0b5e5
#
_cell.length_a   1.000
_cell.length_b   1.000
_cell.length_c   1.000
_cell.angle_alpha   90.00
_cell.angle_beta   90.00
_cell.angle_gamma   90.00
#
_symmetry.space_group_name_H-M   'P 1'
#
loop_
_entity.id
_entity.type
_entity.pdbx_description
1 polymer ?
#
loop_
_entity_poly.entity_id
_entity_poly.type
_entity_poly.pdbx_seq_one_letter_code
_entity_poly.pdbx_strand_id
1 'polypeptide(L)'
;AYDMAKITQYALKNKKFVEVFDRYQYTSSDGQHQWVKKVIYKSKRDHIDTSMIEGCKSGYTSKAQSTLSSLLNINDHHYVCVVGFSKNSDGYNHCTVNDTLALGNYVKDHYSVANIIKKDTKMNSVKIKNGQTNKVDVITEKDIEAVLPNNYNPSDIKYKYHLKDLTAPVKKDQKAGTMDVYYRDTK
;
A
#
# COMPACT_ATOMS: atom_id res chain seq x y z
N ALA A 1 12.87 -6.14 7.57
CA ALA A 1 12.15 -5.31 6.60
C ALA A 1 10.64 -5.29 6.86
N TYR A 2 10.00 -6.44 7.01
CA TYR A 2 8.53 -6.55 7.15
C TYR A 2 7.95 -5.69 8.29
N ASP A 3 8.50 -5.78 9.50
CA ASP A 3 8.02 -5.00 10.65
C ASP A 3 8.17 -3.50 10.43
N MET A 4 9.28 -3.08 9.82
CA MET A 4 9.49 -1.68 9.44
C MET A 4 8.49 -1.21 8.38
N ALA A 5 8.11 -2.05 7.43
CA ALA A 5 7.06 -1.73 6.47
C ALA A 5 5.70 -1.53 7.17
N LYS A 6 5.35 -2.39 8.13
CA LYS A 6 4.14 -2.24 8.96
C LYS A 6 4.15 -0.95 9.79
N ILE A 7 5.28 -0.63 10.42
CA ILE A 7 5.45 0.61 11.19
C ILE A 7 5.29 1.83 10.27
N THR A 8 5.96 1.82 9.11
CA THR A 8 5.86 2.92 8.14
C THR A 8 4.42 3.06 7.62
N GLN A 9 3.76 1.97 7.26
CA GLN A 9 2.36 1.97 6.82
C GLN A 9 1.42 2.55 7.89
N TYR A 10 1.66 2.23 9.16
CA TYR A 10 0.89 2.81 10.26
C TYR A 10 1.16 4.30 10.44
N ALA A 11 2.44 4.70 10.40
CA ALA A 11 2.86 6.08 10.57
C ALA A 11 2.33 7.00 9.45
N LEU A 12 2.22 6.51 8.23
CA LEU A 12 1.65 7.23 7.07
C LEU A 12 0.17 7.60 7.24
N LYS A 13 -0.54 7.04 8.22
CA LYS A 13 -1.89 7.49 8.59
C LYS A 13 -1.89 8.84 9.34
N ASN A 14 -0.75 9.26 9.85
CA ASN A 14 -0.58 10.52 10.58
C ASN A 14 -0.12 11.63 9.60
N LYS A 15 -0.97 12.64 9.41
CA LYS A 15 -0.68 13.76 8.50
C LYS A 15 0.62 14.52 8.82
N LYS A 16 0.92 14.71 10.12
CA LYS A 16 2.17 15.35 10.55
C LYS A 16 3.39 14.51 10.20
N PHE A 17 3.29 13.19 10.32
CA PHE A 17 4.35 12.30 9.90
C PHE A 17 4.58 12.39 8.38
N VAL A 18 3.51 12.33 7.58
CA VAL A 18 3.58 12.44 6.11
C VAL A 18 4.25 13.75 5.71
N GLU A 19 3.82 14.87 6.29
CA GLU A 19 4.41 16.19 6.01
C GLU A 19 5.93 16.22 6.18
N VAL A 20 6.45 15.56 7.22
CA VAL A 20 7.91 15.49 7.47
C VAL A 20 8.57 14.41 6.61
N PHE A 21 7.89 13.28 6.43
CA PHE A 21 8.41 12.11 5.71
C PHE A 21 8.59 12.40 4.21
N ASP A 22 7.71 13.19 3.60
CA ASP A 22 7.78 13.54 2.17
C ASP A 22 8.67 14.77 1.92
N ARG A 23 8.90 15.59 2.95
CA ARG A 23 9.66 16.84 2.80
C ARG A 23 11.11 16.59 2.38
N TYR A 24 11.48 17.10 1.22
CA TYR A 24 12.84 17.00 0.70
C TYR A 24 13.84 17.85 1.48
N GLN A 25 13.47 19.11 1.77
CA GLN A 25 14.30 20.05 2.52
C GLN A 25 13.45 20.86 3.50
N TYR A 26 14.08 21.34 4.55
CA TYR A 26 13.45 22.18 5.56
C TYR A 26 14.43 23.26 6.01
N THR A 27 13.95 24.49 6.14
CA THR A 27 14.68 25.59 6.76
C THR A 27 13.93 25.96 8.04
N SER A 28 14.67 26.17 9.14
CA SER A 28 14.08 26.61 10.41
C SER A 28 13.44 27.99 10.27
N SER A 29 12.50 28.32 11.14
CA SER A 29 11.77 29.61 11.11
C SER A 29 12.68 30.82 11.28
N ASP A 30 13.83 30.66 11.96
CA ASP A 30 14.86 31.68 12.14
C ASP A 30 15.85 31.75 10.96
N GLY A 31 15.69 30.86 9.95
CA GLY A 31 16.57 30.78 8.78
C GLY A 31 17.98 30.24 9.05
N GLN A 32 18.34 29.92 10.31
CA GLN A 32 19.72 29.56 10.69
C GLN A 32 20.08 28.13 10.38
N HIS A 33 19.09 27.23 10.26
CA HIS A 33 19.33 25.81 10.06
C HIS A 33 18.59 25.30 8.82
N GLN A 34 19.33 24.55 8.02
CA GLN A 34 18.78 23.87 6.84
C GLN A 34 19.04 22.37 6.92
N TRP A 35 18.02 21.59 6.66
CA TRP A 35 18.09 20.15 6.53
C TRP A 35 17.66 19.70 5.15
N VAL A 36 18.36 18.72 4.63
CA VAL A 36 18.03 18.08 3.35
C VAL A 36 18.08 16.56 3.52
N LYS A 37 17.23 15.86 2.81
CA LYS A 37 17.32 14.40 2.70
C LYS A 37 18.58 14.01 1.95
N LYS A 38 19.65 13.73 2.68
CA LYS A 38 21.00 13.49 2.11
C LYS A 38 20.98 12.39 1.04
N VAL A 39 20.19 11.31 1.25
CA VAL A 39 20.11 10.21 0.29
C VAL A 39 19.53 10.65 -1.05
N ILE A 40 18.46 11.43 -1.04
CA ILE A 40 17.84 11.98 -2.26
C ILE A 40 18.72 13.07 -2.87
N TYR A 41 19.29 13.97 -2.04
CA TYR A 41 20.21 15.01 -2.51
C TYR A 41 21.40 14.43 -3.29
N LYS A 42 22.07 13.42 -2.72
CA LYS A 42 23.19 12.74 -3.38
C LYS A 42 22.77 12.09 -4.68
N SER A 43 21.62 11.38 -4.68
CA SER A 43 21.11 10.71 -5.88
C SER A 43 20.83 11.69 -7.00
N LYS A 44 20.18 12.84 -6.69
CA LYS A 44 19.95 13.91 -7.67
C LYS A 44 21.23 14.51 -8.21
N ARG A 45 22.21 14.77 -7.34
CA ARG A 45 23.53 15.26 -7.75
C ARG A 45 24.20 14.32 -8.75
N ASP A 46 24.05 13.03 -8.53
CA ASP A 46 24.66 11.98 -9.34
C ASP A 46 23.72 11.47 -10.45
N HIS A 47 22.73 12.30 -10.82
CA HIS A 47 21.77 12.11 -11.93
C HIS A 47 20.92 10.83 -11.83
N ILE A 48 20.68 10.32 -10.62
CA ILE A 48 19.74 9.20 -10.40
C ILE A 48 18.34 9.78 -10.29
N ASP A 49 17.43 9.33 -11.16
CA ASP A 49 16.01 9.70 -11.08
C ASP A 49 15.36 9.04 -9.85
N THR A 50 14.90 9.88 -8.94
CA THR A 50 14.22 9.50 -7.72
C THR A 50 12.75 9.93 -7.69
N SER A 51 12.16 10.26 -8.84
CA SER A 51 10.79 10.78 -8.96
C SER A 51 9.74 9.85 -8.38
N MET A 52 10.00 8.54 -8.46
CA MET A 52 9.15 7.51 -7.86
C MET A 52 9.11 7.57 -6.32
N ILE A 53 10.12 8.15 -5.66
CA ILE A 53 10.25 8.19 -4.20
C ILE A 53 9.66 9.51 -3.68
N GLU A 54 8.44 9.49 -3.18
CA GLU A 54 7.80 10.67 -2.60
C GLU A 54 8.36 10.98 -1.21
N GLY A 55 8.49 9.98 -0.37
CA GLY A 55 8.99 10.12 0.99
C GLY A 55 9.96 9.02 1.37
N CYS A 56 10.93 9.34 2.23
CA CYS A 56 11.84 8.32 2.73
C CYS A 56 12.56 8.70 4.02
N LYS A 57 13.06 7.68 4.73
CA LYS A 57 13.97 7.81 5.87
C LYS A 57 15.07 6.77 5.79
N SER A 58 16.31 7.23 5.71
CA SER A 58 17.50 6.37 5.72
C SER A 58 18.01 6.09 7.13
N GLY A 59 18.69 4.99 7.30
CA GLY A 59 19.38 4.60 8.52
C GLY A 59 20.64 3.79 8.24
N TYR A 60 21.52 3.74 9.23
CA TYR A 60 22.71 2.91 9.19
C TYR A 60 23.07 2.41 10.60
N THR A 61 23.38 1.14 10.70
CA THR A 61 24.10 0.55 11.84
C THR A 61 25.07 -0.49 11.30
N SER A 62 26.12 -0.82 12.08
CA SER A 62 27.09 -1.84 11.66
C SER A 62 26.46 -3.21 11.37
N LYS A 63 25.38 -3.56 12.07
CA LYS A 63 24.63 -4.82 11.86
C LYS A 63 23.64 -4.75 10.70
N ALA A 64 22.86 -3.66 10.61
CA ALA A 64 21.82 -3.51 9.61
C ALA A 64 22.35 -2.96 8.27
N GLN A 65 23.60 -2.49 8.25
CA GLN A 65 24.18 -1.77 7.11
C GLN A 65 23.30 -0.58 6.70
N SER A 66 23.34 -0.18 5.44
CA SER A 66 22.46 0.88 4.95
C SER A 66 21.02 0.39 4.81
N THR A 67 20.09 1.20 5.31
CA THR A 67 18.65 0.90 5.28
C THR A 67 17.88 2.09 4.72
N LEU A 68 16.75 1.83 4.04
CA LEU A 68 15.84 2.86 3.58
C LEU A 68 14.41 2.36 3.75
N SER A 69 13.56 3.17 4.39
CA SER A 69 12.11 3.03 4.34
C SER A 69 11.57 4.14 3.47
N SER A 70 10.73 3.82 2.49
CA SER A 70 10.26 4.76 1.48
C SER A 70 8.80 4.58 1.15
N LEU A 71 8.17 5.68 0.74
CA LEU A 71 6.88 5.73 0.08
C LEU A 71 7.13 5.92 -1.40
N LEU A 72 6.65 5.01 -2.22
CA LEU A 72 6.76 5.05 -3.67
C LEU A 72 5.41 5.38 -4.27
N ASN A 73 5.40 6.22 -5.31
CA ASN A 73 4.27 6.39 -6.19
C ASN A 73 4.54 5.63 -7.50
N ILE A 74 3.68 4.67 -7.80
CA ILE A 74 3.76 3.86 -9.01
C ILE A 74 2.38 3.87 -9.66
N ASN A 75 2.24 4.55 -10.80
CA ASN A 75 0.97 4.67 -11.53
C ASN A 75 -0.17 5.19 -10.64
N ASP A 76 0.08 6.27 -9.89
CA ASP A 76 -0.85 6.91 -8.95
C ASP A 76 -1.29 6.05 -7.75
N HIS A 77 -0.58 4.96 -7.50
CA HIS A 77 -0.76 4.13 -6.30
C HIS A 77 0.47 4.17 -5.40
N HIS A 78 0.21 4.19 -4.08
CA HIS A 78 1.26 4.29 -3.08
C HIS A 78 1.69 2.93 -2.54
N TYR A 79 3.00 2.71 -2.50
CA TYR A 79 3.61 1.49 -1.98
C TYR A 79 4.66 1.82 -0.91
N VAL A 80 4.69 1.05 0.15
CA VAL A 80 5.77 1.11 1.14
C VAL A 80 6.85 0.13 0.75
N CYS A 81 8.06 0.64 0.54
CA CYS A 81 9.24 -0.17 0.27
C CYS A 81 10.25 -0.04 1.42
N VAL A 82 10.77 -1.15 1.89
CA VAL A 82 11.82 -1.18 2.93
C VAL A 82 12.96 -2.07 2.49
N VAL A 83 14.11 -1.47 2.30
CA VAL A 83 15.36 -2.17 2.01
C VAL A 83 16.27 -2.11 3.23
N GLY A 84 17.06 -3.15 3.43
CA GLY A 84 18.03 -3.22 4.51
C GLY A 84 19.20 -4.11 4.13
N PHE A 85 20.31 -3.97 4.85
CA PHE A 85 21.54 -4.66 4.55
C PHE A 85 22.11 -4.35 3.16
N SER A 86 21.75 -3.18 2.60
CA SER A 86 22.31 -2.73 1.33
C SER A 86 23.79 -2.40 1.51
N LYS A 87 24.62 -3.00 0.67
CA LYS A 87 26.09 -2.81 0.70
C LYS A 87 26.52 -1.84 -0.39
N ASN A 88 27.43 -0.94 -0.05
CA ASN A 88 28.15 -0.17 -1.05
C ASN A 88 29.24 -1.05 -1.68
N SER A 89 29.09 -1.38 -2.96
CA SER A 89 30.16 -2.02 -3.72
C SER A 89 31.27 -1.04 -4.12
N ASP A 90 30.94 0.26 -4.19
CA ASP A 90 31.76 1.26 -4.91
C ASP A 90 32.07 2.51 -4.07
N GLY A 91 31.85 2.48 -2.75
CA GLY A 91 32.06 3.65 -1.88
C GLY A 91 31.03 4.79 -2.05
N TYR A 92 30.05 4.66 -2.95
CA TYR A 92 28.97 5.61 -3.17
C TYR A 92 27.66 5.16 -2.53
N ASN A 93 27.01 6.05 -1.79
CA ASN A 93 25.87 5.78 -0.91
C ASN A 93 24.53 5.65 -1.65
N HIS A 94 24.48 5.05 -2.85
CA HIS A 94 23.21 4.90 -3.60
C HIS A 94 22.59 3.51 -3.51
N CYS A 95 23.24 2.56 -2.86
CA CYS A 95 22.78 1.16 -2.80
C CYS A 95 21.30 1.06 -2.37
N THR A 96 20.89 1.75 -1.31
CA THR A 96 19.49 1.71 -0.84
C THR A 96 18.51 2.34 -1.81
N VAL A 97 18.91 3.39 -2.51
CA VAL A 97 18.07 4.03 -3.55
C VAL A 97 17.94 3.12 -4.75
N ASN A 98 19.07 2.56 -5.22
CA ASN A 98 19.08 1.64 -6.36
C ASN A 98 18.24 0.40 -6.08
N ASP A 99 18.37 -0.22 -4.90
CA ASP A 99 17.56 -1.36 -4.49
C ASP A 99 16.07 -1.00 -4.44
N THR A 100 15.74 0.20 -3.90
CA THR A 100 14.37 0.69 -3.84
C THR A 100 13.78 0.92 -5.23
N LEU A 101 14.54 1.56 -6.13
CA LEU A 101 14.11 1.81 -7.52
C LEU A 101 13.98 0.50 -8.31
N ALA A 102 14.88 -0.45 -8.10
CA ALA A 102 14.79 -1.77 -8.73
C ALA A 102 13.51 -2.51 -8.32
N LEU A 103 13.18 -2.50 -7.02
CA LEU A 103 11.93 -3.08 -6.51
C LEU A 103 10.70 -2.33 -7.02
N GLY A 104 10.74 -0.98 -7.06
CA GLY A 104 9.66 -0.17 -7.59
C GLY A 104 9.41 -0.43 -9.07
N ASN A 105 10.45 -0.51 -9.89
CA ASN A 105 10.36 -0.84 -11.31
C ASN A 105 9.84 -2.27 -11.50
N TYR A 106 10.29 -3.23 -10.69
CA TYR A 106 9.75 -4.58 -10.72
C TYR A 106 8.23 -4.61 -10.47
N VAL A 107 7.76 -3.87 -9.47
CA VAL A 107 6.31 -3.75 -9.21
C VAL A 107 5.60 -3.09 -10.38
N LYS A 108 6.14 -2.00 -10.93
CA LYS A 108 5.58 -1.28 -12.08
C LYS A 108 5.42 -2.19 -13.31
N ASP A 109 6.39 -3.05 -13.56
CA ASP A 109 6.43 -3.89 -14.76
C ASP A 109 5.60 -5.17 -14.64
N HIS A 110 5.42 -5.67 -13.39
CA HIS A 110 4.84 -7.01 -13.17
C HIS A 110 3.50 -6.99 -12.43
N TYR A 111 3.08 -5.85 -11.85
CA TYR A 111 1.86 -5.75 -11.07
C TYR A 111 1.02 -4.56 -11.50
N SER A 112 -0.29 -4.72 -11.36
CA SER A 112 -1.25 -3.63 -11.56
C SER A 112 -2.38 -3.71 -10.55
N VAL A 113 -3.10 -2.60 -10.38
CA VAL A 113 -4.33 -2.59 -9.59
C VAL A 113 -5.45 -3.13 -10.45
N ALA A 114 -6.00 -4.27 -10.05
CA ALA A 114 -7.14 -4.89 -10.69
C ALA A 114 -8.41 -4.60 -9.89
N ASN A 115 -9.47 -4.14 -10.58
CA ASN A 115 -10.80 -4.07 -10.00
C ASN A 115 -11.42 -5.48 -10.04
N ILE A 116 -11.46 -6.15 -8.87
CA ILE A 116 -11.92 -7.54 -8.75
C ILE A 116 -13.43 -7.61 -8.79
N ILE A 117 -14.11 -6.70 -8.09
CA ILE A 117 -15.57 -6.65 -7.98
C ILE A 117 -16.00 -5.20 -7.96
N LYS A 118 -16.96 -4.84 -8.83
CA LYS A 118 -17.56 -3.51 -8.82
C LYS A 118 -18.58 -3.38 -7.69
N LYS A 119 -18.78 -2.16 -7.24
CA LYS A 119 -19.89 -1.79 -6.36
C LYS A 119 -21.21 -2.30 -6.93
N ASP A 120 -22.18 -2.58 -6.04
CA ASP A 120 -23.54 -3.05 -6.36
C ASP A 120 -23.59 -4.41 -7.08
N THR A 121 -22.45 -5.16 -7.09
CA THR A 121 -22.43 -6.53 -7.64
C THR A 121 -23.09 -7.49 -6.65
N LYS A 122 -24.07 -8.26 -7.13
CA LYS A 122 -24.69 -9.34 -6.35
C LYS A 122 -23.69 -10.44 -6.09
N MET A 123 -23.43 -10.69 -4.81
CA MET A 123 -22.46 -11.71 -4.38
C MET A 123 -23.12 -12.95 -3.75
N ASN A 124 -24.25 -12.76 -3.06
CA ASN A 124 -24.92 -13.84 -2.35
C ASN A 124 -26.36 -13.41 -2.01
N SER A 125 -27.07 -14.22 -1.21
CA SER A 125 -28.35 -13.85 -0.60
C SER A 125 -28.40 -14.34 0.85
N VAL A 126 -29.17 -13.64 1.69
CA VAL A 126 -29.41 -14.02 3.10
C VAL A 126 -30.91 -14.20 3.34
N LYS A 127 -31.25 -15.02 4.34
CA LYS A 127 -32.64 -15.23 4.73
C LYS A 127 -33.16 -14.02 5.51
N ILE A 128 -34.46 -13.75 5.35
CA ILE A 128 -35.18 -12.75 6.15
C ILE A 128 -36.20 -13.48 7.01
N LYS A 129 -36.14 -13.28 8.32
CA LYS A 129 -37.13 -13.74 9.28
C LYS A 129 -38.26 -12.71 9.38
N ASN A 130 -39.50 -13.19 9.47
CA ASN A 130 -40.69 -12.35 9.64
C ASN A 130 -40.93 -11.30 8.53
N GLY A 131 -40.41 -11.55 7.33
CA GLY A 131 -40.58 -10.67 6.17
C GLY A 131 -41.62 -11.20 5.17
N GLN A 132 -42.09 -10.34 4.26
CA GLN A 132 -42.93 -10.76 3.15
C GLN A 132 -42.15 -11.63 2.14
N THR A 133 -40.85 -11.48 2.07
CA THR A 133 -39.94 -12.31 1.28
C THR A 133 -39.01 -13.11 2.17
N ASN A 134 -38.66 -14.32 1.76
CA ASN A 134 -37.81 -15.22 2.54
C ASN A 134 -36.31 -14.95 2.37
N LYS A 135 -35.93 -14.19 1.34
CA LYS A 135 -34.53 -13.90 1.01
C LYS A 135 -34.36 -12.50 0.42
N VAL A 136 -33.19 -11.93 0.61
CA VAL A 136 -32.75 -10.69 -0.04
C VAL A 136 -31.34 -10.87 -0.58
N ASP A 137 -31.07 -10.24 -1.72
CA ASP A 137 -29.74 -10.26 -2.32
C ASP A 137 -28.79 -9.37 -1.52
N VAL A 138 -27.55 -9.83 -1.40
CA VAL A 138 -26.44 -9.10 -0.80
C VAL A 138 -25.53 -8.63 -1.91
N ILE A 139 -25.32 -7.32 -1.97
CA ILE A 139 -24.48 -6.65 -2.95
C ILE A 139 -23.25 -6.05 -2.27
N THR A 140 -22.22 -5.75 -3.07
CA THR A 140 -21.02 -5.08 -2.60
C THR A 140 -21.29 -3.60 -2.34
N GLU A 141 -20.79 -3.09 -1.19
CA GLU A 141 -20.94 -1.69 -0.78
C GLU A 141 -20.04 -0.73 -1.60
N LYS A 142 -18.92 -1.22 -2.10
CA LYS A 142 -17.90 -0.47 -2.84
C LYS A 142 -17.15 -1.36 -3.82
N ASP A 143 -16.39 -0.74 -4.71
CA ASP A 143 -15.42 -1.44 -5.53
C ASP A 143 -14.39 -2.13 -4.66
N ILE A 144 -13.97 -3.32 -5.07
CA ILE A 144 -12.91 -4.10 -4.42
C ILE A 144 -11.76 -4.21 -5.39
N GLU A 145 -10.69 -3.55 -5.04
CA GLU A 145 -9.45 -3.51 -5.81
C GLU A 145 -8.33 -4.22 -5.07
N ALA A 146 -7.42 -4.83 -5.82
CA ALA A 146 -6.20 -5.40 -5.28
C ALA A 146 -5.04 -5.26 -6.27
N VAL A 147 -3.83 -5.17 -5.72
CA VAL A 147 -2.60 -5.25 -6.51
C VAL A 147 -2.34 -6.72 -6.84
N LEU A 148 -2.40 -7.07 -8.11
CA LEU A 148 -2.22 -8.43 -8.60
C LEU A 148 -1.15 -8.47 -9.71
N PRO A 149 -0.49 -9.64 -9.92
CA PRO A 149 0.39 -9.83 -11.07
C PRO A 149 -0.36 -9.54 -12.37
N ASN A 150 0.30 -8.93 -13.36
CA ASN A 150 -0.33 -8.57 -14.64
C ASN A 150 -0.95 -9.77 -15.38
N ASN A 151 -0.47 -10.97 -15.11
CA ASN A 151 -0.96 -12.24 -15.68
C ASN A 151 -1.79 -13.06 -14.68
N TYR A 152 -2.42 -12.42 -13.68
CA TYR A 152 -3.25 -13.15 -12.73
C TYR A 152 -4.42 -13.88 -13.41
N ASN A 153 -4.79 -15.03 -12.86
CA ASN A 153 -5.97 -15.74 -13.32
C ASN A 153 -7.16 -15.40 -12.39
N PRO A 154 -8.25 -14.84 -12.92
CA PRO A 154 -9.44 -14.54 -12.11
C PRO A 154 -10.01 -15.76 -11.35
N SER A 155 -9.79 -16.98 -11.85
CA SER A 155 -10.24 -18.21 -11.16
C SER A 155 -9.46 -18.51 -9.86
N ASP A 156 -8.30 -17.86 -9.66
CA ASP A 156 -7.52 -17.97 -8.42
C ASP A 156 -8.08 -17.09 -7.30
N ILE A 157 -9.10 -16.26 -7.60
CA ILE A 157 -9.75 -15.40 -6.62
C ILE A 157 -10.85 -16.21 -5.91
N LYS A 158 -10.76 -16.27 -4.60
CA LYS A 158 -11.70 -16.97 -3.73
C LYS A 158 -12.39 -16.01 -2.78
N TYR A 159 -13.65 -16.31 -2.47
CA TYR A 159 -14.48 -15.49 -1.59
C TYR A 159 -14.88 -16.29 -0.36
N LYS A 160 -14.71 -15.72 0.82
CA LYS A 160 -15.20 -16.29 2.09
C LYS A 160 -16.21 -15.33 2.69
N TYR A 161 -17.46 -15.77 2.77
CA TYR A 161 -18.58 -14.97 3.25
C TYR A 161 -18.78 -15.13 4.76
N HIS A 162 -18.99 -14.01 5.45
CA HIS A 162 -19.36 -13.93 6.86
C HIS A 162 -20.69 -13.19 6.97
N LEU A 163 -21.74 -13.83 6.47
CA LEU A 163 -23.09 -13.28 6.39
C LEU A 163 -23.94 -13.77 7.56
N LYS A 164 -24.96 -12.99 7.91
CA LYS A 164 -25.97 -13.34 8.92
C LYS A 164 -27.37 -13.12 8.35
N ASP A 165 -28.31 -13.96 8.80
CA ASP A 165 -29.72 -13.77 8.50
C ASP A 165 -30.22 -12.43 9.06
N LEU A 166 -31.18 -11.82 8.36
CA LEU A 166 -31.77 -10.56 8.77
C LEU A 166 -33.19 -10.82 9.33
N THR A 167 -33.71 -9.86 10.08
CA THR A 167 -35.09 -9.87 10.57
C THR A 167 -35.80 -8.62 10.06
N ALA A 168 -37.01 -8.79 9.56
CA ALA A 168 -37.83 -7.66 9.09
C ALA A 168 -38.19 -6.71 10.25
N PRO A 169 -38.30 -5.39 10.00
CA PRO A 169 -38.12 -4.72 8.70
C PRO A 169 -36.63 -4.55 8.35
N VAL A 170 -36.27 -4.87 7.09
CA VAL A 170 -34.91 -4.68 6.55
C VAL A 170 -34.88 -3.33 5.82
N LYS A 171 -33.92 -2.49 6.16
CA LYS A 171 -33.71 -1.19 5.52
C LYS A 171 -32.81 -1.33 4.27
N LYS A 172 -33.01 -0.43 3.31
CA LYS A 172 -32.07 -0.29 2.18
C LYS A 172 -30.66 -0.04 2.73
N ASP A 173 -29.65 -0.66 2.12
CA ASP A 173 -28.24 -0.55 2.48
C ASP A 173 -27.90 -1.06 3.90
N GLN A 174 -28.78 -1.86 4.48
CA GLN A 174 -28.51 -2.52 5.77
C GLN A 174 -27.40 -3.55 5.61
N LYS A 175 -26.36 -3.45 6.45
CA LYS A 175 -25.23 -4.38 6.44
C LYS A 175 -25.66 -5.81 6.81
N ALA A 176 -25.48 -6.74 5.89
CA ALA A 176 -25.76 -8.16 6.09
C ALA A 176 -24.54 -8.97 6.59
N GLY A 177 -23.33 -8.40 6.45
CA GLY A 177 -22.11 -9.07 6.87
C GLY A 177 -20.86 -8.52 6.22
N THR A 178 -19.84 -9.36 6.11
CA THR A 178 -18.57 -9.05 5.42
C THR A 178 -18.17 -10.21 4.53
N MET A 179 -17.27 -9.93 3.61
CA MET A 179 -16.66 -10.91 2.74
C MET A 179 -15.14 -10.71 2.75
N ASP A 180 -14.38 -11.80 2.88
CA ASP A 180 -12.95 -11.81 2.65
C ASP A 180 -12.68 -12.25 1.21
N VAL A 181 -11.76 -11.56 0.56
CA VAL A 181 -11.31 -11.86 -0.79
C VAL A 181 -9.87 -12.36 -0.71
N TYR A 182 -9.60 -13.47 -1.36
CA TYR A 182 -8.27 -14.08 -1.40
C TYR A 182 -7.82 -14.23 -2.84
N TYR A 183 -6.57 -13.90 -3.11
CA TYR A 183 -5.88 -14.32 -4.30
C TYR A 183 -4.92 -15.45 -3.93
N ARG A 184 -5.19 -16.64 -4.44
CA ARG A 184 -4.57 -17.88 -3.94
C ARG A 184 -4.77 -18.00 -2.42
N ASP A 185 -3.70 -18.03 -1.65
CA ASP A 185 -3.76 -18.14 -0.18
C ASP A 185 -3.53 -16.81 0.57
N THR A 186 -3.41 -15.70 -0.17
CA THR A 186 -3.19 -14.35 0.38
C THR A 186 -4.50 -13.57 0.39
N LYS A 187 -4.85 -13.02 1.60
CA LYS A 187 -6.04 -12.16 1.80
C LYS A 187 -5.74 -10.72 1.39
#